data_7c6e9ea4b086e23a08a100de767135cb
#
_entry.id   7c6e9ea4b086e23a08a100de767135cb
#
_cell.length_a   1.000
_cell.length_b   1.000
_cell.length_c   1.000
_cell.angle_alpha   90.00
_cell.angle_beta   90.00
_cell.angle_gamma   90.00
#
_symmetry.space_group_name_H-M   'P 1'
#
loop_
_entity.id
_entity.type
_entity.pdbx_description
1 polymer ?
#
loop_
_entity_poly.entity_id
_entity_poly.type
_entity_poly.pdbx_seq_one_letter_code
_entity_poly.pdbx_strand_id
1 'polypeptide(L)'
;MTNRPAAPSPWPARLDLLQSTSGLFLVLFMWLHMAFVSSIHLGEDAFWTVARFFEGAFVLDRPVPALVSAFALFVLLVIALHAGLALRKFPADWRQYRAFWTHMRGFGHQDTSLWPVQVATGFAMFFLASVHLYAMIVEPEAIDPYGSADQVWTGRAWPLLVVLLLCVEVHGVVGLYRLALKWGWPTFGDPARTRRVLKRAMWALIALFIGTGLVTLDTFARIGKAHAPHAGELYTPPFLQGPSGQ
;
A
#
# COMPACT_ATOMS: atom_id res chain seq x y z
N MET A 1 -17.22 -32.32 42.77
CA MET A 1 -17.41 -31.12 41.93
C MET A 1 -16.37 -31.16 40.83
N THR A 2 -16.76 -31.51 39.61
CA THR A 2 -15.84 -31.56 38.45
C THR A 2 -15.59 -30.12 37.94
N ASN A 3 -14.39 -29.63 38.19
CA ASN A 3 -13.93 -28.32 37.69
C ASN A 3 -13.79 -28.42 36.18
N ARG A 4 -14.87 -28.15 35.41
CA ARG A 4 -14.78 -28.04 33.94
C ARG A 4 -13.92 -26.81 33.61
N PRO A 5 -12.84 -26.96 32.82
CA PRO A 5 -12.08 -25.81 32.39
C PRO A 5 -12.98 -24.83 31.62
N ALA A 6 -12.87 -23.55 31.93
CA ALA A 6 -13.62 -22.52 31.25
C ALA A 6 -13.37 -22.60 29.72
N ALA A 7 -14.42 -22.44 28.92
CA ALA A 7 -14.30 -22.45 27.48
C ALA A 7 -13.28 -21.37 27.03
N PRO A 8 -12.40 -21.67 26.07
CA PRO A 8 -11.40 -20.69 25.57
C PRO A 8 -12.09 -19.46 25.02
N SER A 9 -11.56 -18.27 25.34
CA SER A 9 -12.10 -16.99 24.86
C SER A 9 -12.03 -16.90 23.32
N PRO A 10 -13.10 -16.45 22.64
CA PRO A 10 -13.10 -16.28 21.19
C PRO A 10 -12.33 -15.02 20.71
N TRP A 11 -11.94 -14.13 21.63
CA TRP A 11 -11.30 -12.86 21.32
C TRP A 11 -10.00 -12.97 20.50
N PRO A 12 -9.05 -13.87 20.82
CA PRO A 12 -7.83 -14.01 20.03
C PRO A 12 -8.10 -14.33 18.55
N ALA A 13 -9.09 -15.20 18.27
CA ALA A 13 -9.47 -15.56 16.92
C ALA A 13 -10.12 -14.38 16.16
N ARG A 14 -10.99 -13.61 16.84
CA ARG A 14 -11.60 -12.40 16.26
C ARG A 14 -10.56 -11.32 15.88
N LEU A 15 -9.62 -11.07 16.79
CA LEU A 15 -8.54 -10.11 16.53
C LEU A 15 -7.60 -10.58 15.40
N ASP A 16 -7.41 -11.88 15.27
CA ASP A 16 -6.60 -12.47 14.20
C ASP A 16 -7.33 -12.43 12.85
N LEU A 17 -8.64 -12.59 12.85
CA LEU A 17 -9.48 -12.37 11.66
C LEU A 17 -9.43 -10.89 11.25
N LEU A 18 -9.60 -9.97 12.17
CA LEU A 18 -9.57 -8.53 11.91
C LEU A 18 -8.22 -8.08 11.33
N GLN A 19 -7.10 -8.62 11.85
CA GLN A 19 -5.78 -8.38 11.27
C GLN A 19 -5.65 -8.93 9.85
N SER A 20 -6.20 -10.11 9.59
CA SER A 20 -6.16 -10.76 8.27
C SER A 20 -6.98 -9.97 7.25
N THR A 21 -8.19 -9.55 7.62
CA THR A 21 -9.09 -8.80 6.73
C THR A 21 -8.60 -7.37 6.46
N SER A 22 -8.08 -6.68 7.48
CA SER A 22 -7.46 -5.37 7.28
C SER A 22 -6.22 -5.44 6.39
N GLY A 23 -5.38 -6.46 6.55
CA GLY A 23 -4.22 -6.67 5.67
C GLY A 23 -4.62 -7.01 4.23
N LEU A 24 -5.66 -7.83 4.04
CA LEU A 24 -6.21 -8.12 2.71
C LEU A 24 -6.78 -6.86 2.05
N PHE A 25 -7.55 -6.06 2.80
CA PHE A 25 -8.06 -4.78 2.30
C PHE A 25 -6.92 -3.86 1.85
N LEU A 26 -5.87 -3.70 2.67
CA LEU A 26 -4.75 -2.81 2.36
C LEU A 26 -3.98 -3.25 1.11
N VAL A 27 -3.75 -4.54 0.89
CA VAL A 27 -3.04 -5.00 -0.32
C VAL A 27 -3.90 -4.85 -1.57
N LEU A 28 -5.20 -5.11 -1.49
CA LEU A 28 -6.13 -4.90 -2.62
C LEU A 28 -6.27 -3.41 -2.96
N PHE A 29 -6.39 -2.56 -1.93
CA PHE A 29 -6.37 -1.11 -2.10
C PHE A 29 -5.06 -0.65 -2.76
N MET A 30 -3.91 -1.16 -2.32
CA MET A 30 -2.61 -0.80 -2.88
C MET A 30 -2.52 -1.14 -4.37
N TRP A 31 -2.96 -2.31 -4.78
CA TRP A 31 -2.95 -2.69 -6.20
C TRP A 31 -3.89 -1.82 -7.04
N LEU A 32 -5.07 -1.52 -6.52
CA LEU A 32 -6.00 -0.60 -7.17
C LEU A 32 -5.41 0.82 -7.27
N HIS A 33 -4.79 1.31 -6.20
CA HIS A 33 -4.07 2.58 -6.18
C HIS A 33 -2.95 2.60 -7.24
N MET A 34 -2.14 1.55 -7.33
CA MET A 34 -1.11 1.43 -8.36
C MET A 34 -1.68 1.48 -9.77
N ALA A 35 -2.83 0.84 -10.03
CA ALA A 35 -3.50 0.94 -11.31
C ALA A 35 -3.96 2.38 -11.61
N PHE A 36 -4.47 3.09 -10.62
CA PHE A 36 -4.93 4.48 -10.79
C PHE A 36 -3.77 5.45 -11.05
N VAL A 37 -2.69 5.38 -10.27
CA VAL A 37 -1.54 6.26 -10.52
C VAL A 37 -0.83 5.94 -11.84
N SER A 38 -0.90 4.68 -12.29
CA SER A 38 -0.37 4.26 -13.60
C SER A 38 -1.20 4.77 -14.79
N SER A 39 -2.39 5.36 -14.57
CA SER A 39 -3.15 6.00 -15.64
C SER A 39 -2.42 7.18 -16.28
N ILE A 40 -1.39 7.73 -15.63
CA ILE A 40 -0.50 8.75 -16.20
C ILE A 40 0.19 8.28 -17.51
N HIS A 41 0.37 6.96 -17.67
CA HIS A 41 0.91 6.38 -18.91
C HIS A 41 -0.05 6.46 -20.10
N LEU A 42 -1.35 6.69 -19.85
CA LEU A 42 -2.37 6.94 -20.86
C LEU A 42 -2.49 8.44 -21.20
N GLY A 43 -1.69 9.28 -20.54
CA GLY A 43 -1.66 10.72 -20.70
C GLY A 43 -2.17 11.48 -19.46
N GLU A 44 -1.86 12.77 -19.44
CA GLU A 44 -2.21 13.68 -18.33
C GLU A 44 -3.73 13.81 -18.18
N ASP A 45 -4.50 13.86 -19.28
CA ASP A 45 -5.97 13.89 -19.26
C ASP A 45 -6.57 12.65 -18.59
N ALA A 46 -5.97 11.46 -18.82
CA ALA A 46 -6.44 10.23 -18.21
C ALA A 46 -6.21 10.24 -16.70
N PHE A 47 -5.03 10.65 -16.24
CA PHE A 47 -4.76 10.78 -14.82
C PHE A 47 -5.65 11.84 -14.16
N TRP A 48 -5.83 13.00 -14.77
CA TRP A 48 -6.72 14.05 -14.30
C TRP A 48 -8.15 13.54 -14.14
N THR A 49 -8.66 12.81 -15.15
CA THR A 49 -10.00 12.22 -15.11
C THR A 49 -10.17 11.24 -13.95
N VAL A 50 -9.17 10.39 -13.71
CA VAL A 50 -9.15 9.45 -12.57
C VAL A 50 -9.14 10.20 -11.24
N ALA A 51 -8.33 11.27 -11.11
CA ALA A 51 -8.31 12.09 -9.91
C ALA A 51 -9.68 12.72 -9.63
N ARG A 52 -10.30 13.33 -10.64
CA ARG A 52 -11.67 13.93 -10.54
C ARG A 52 -12.75 12.90 -10.22
N PHE A 53 -12.60 11.65 -10.68
CA PHE A 53 -13.50 10.56 -10.29
C PHE A 53 -13.50 10.36 -8.76
N PHE A 54 -12.34 10.34 -8.11
CA PHE A 54 -12.26 10.19 -6.66
C PHE A 54 -12.78 11.41 -5.88
N GLU A 55 -12.82 12.56 -6.51
CA GLU A 55 -13.49 13.75 -5.97
C GLU A 55 -15.01 13.75 -6.18
N GLY A 56 -15.56 12.68 -6.76
CA GLY A 56 -16.99 12.54 -6.99
C GLY A 56 -17.52 13.28 -8.21
N ALA A 57 -16.67 13.78 -9.11
CA ALA A 57 -17.06 14.62 -10.24
C ALA A 57 -18.11 14.02 -11.18
N PHE A 58 -18.28 12.70 -11.20
CA PHE A 58 -19.26 12.01 -12.05
C PHE A 58 -20.60 11.75 -11.36
N VAL A 59 -20.71 12.05 -10.06
CA VAL A 59 -21.89 11.77 -9.24
C VAL A 59 -22.42 13.04 -8.58
N LEU A 60 -21.53 13.97 -8.30
CA LEU A 60 -21.82 15.25 -7.67
C LEU A 60 -21.81 16.38 -8.73
N ASP A 61 -22.51 17.48 -8.46
CA ASP A 61 -22.55 18.65 -9.35
C ASP A 61 -21.18 19.32 -9.56
N ARG A 62 -20.23 19.05 -8.64
CA ARG A 62 -18.86 19.58 -8.68
C ARG A 62 -17.88 18.61 -8.00
N PRO A 63 -16.58 18.63 -8.37
CA PRO A 63 -15.55 17.92 -7.64
C PRO A 63 -15.45 18.40 -6.18
N VAL A 64 -15.25 17.45 -5.25
CA VAL A 64 -15.11 17.71 -3.81
C VAL A 64 -13.80 17.06 -3.33
N PRO A 65 -12.68 17.78 -3.34
CA PRO A 65 -11.37 17.24 -2.93
C PRO A 65 -11.36 16.64 -1.52
N ALA A 66 -12.20 17.17 -0.60
CA ALA A 66 -12.33 16.65 0.75
C ALA A 66 -12.76 15.16 0.81
N LEU A 67 -13.35 14.60 -0.24
CA LEU A 67 -13.63 13.15 -0.31
C LEU A 67 -12.34 12.33 -0.36
N VAL A 68 -11.32 12.83 -1.05
CA VAL A 68 -10.00 12.20 -1.11
C VAL A 68 -9.31 12.28 0.26
N SER A 69 -9.37 13.44 0.95
CA SER A 69 -8.88 13.58 2.32
C SER A 69 -9.55 12.61 3.28
N ALA A 70 -10.88 12.49 3.21
CA ALA A 70 -11.65 11.57 4.05
C ALA A 70 -11.26 10.11 3.80
N PHE A 71 -11.08 9.73 2.52
CA PHE A 71 -10.65 8.39 2.15
C PHE A 71 -9.19 8.12 2.58
N ALA A 72 -8.29 9.06 2.39
CA ALA A 72 -6.90 8.94 2.85
C ALA A 72 -6.81 8.79 4.38
N LEU A 73 -7.63 9.55 5.14
CA LEU A 73 -7.75 9.39 6.58
C LEU A 73 -8.28 8.01 6.97
N PHE A 74 -9.30 7.50 6.27
CA PHE A 74 -9.81 6.16 6.49
C PHE A 74 -8.71 5.10 6.28
N VAL A 75 -7.94 5.19 5.20
CA VAL A 75 -6.82 4.27 4.94
C VAL A 75 -5.76 4.35 6.05
N LEU A 76 -5.43 5.56 6.51
CA LEU A 76 -4.49 5.78 7.63
C LEU A 76 -4.97 5.10 8.91
N LEU A 77 -6.27 5.20 9.23
CA LEU A 77 -6.87 4.53 10.38
C LEU A 77 -6.83 3.00 10.25
N VAL A 78 -7.06 2.46 9.04
CA VAL A 78 -6.93 1.02 8.78
C VAL A 78 -5.48 0.56 8.93
N ILE A 79 -4.49 1.35 8.48
CA ILE A 79 -3.06 1.07 8.71
C ILE A 79 -2.75 1.04 10.20
N ALA A 80 -3.21 2.03 10.96
CA ALA A 80 -2.98 2.09 12.40
C ALA A 80 -3.60 0.89 13.14
N LEU A 81 -4.83 0.51 12.76
CA LEU A 81 -5.50 -0.68 13.27
C LEU A 81 -4.70 -1.96 12.95
N HIS A 82 -4.32 -2.13 11.68
CA HIS A 82 -3.55 -3.29 11.22
C HIS A 82 -2.22 -3.42 11.95
N ALA A 83 -1.48 -2.32 12.08
CA ALA A 83 -0.21 -2.26 12.80
C ALA A 83 -0.39 -2.57 14.28
N GLY A 84 -1.37 -1.98 14.96
CA GLY A 84 -1.69 -2.26 16.35
C GLY A 84 -2.02 -3.73 16.62
N LEU A 85 -2.79 -4.35 15.72
CA LEU A 85 -3.10 -5.77 15.77
C LEU A 85 -1.87 -6.66 15.52
N ALA A 86 -0.94 -6.22 14.66
CA ALA A 86 0.32 -6.92 14.40
C ALA A 86 1.25 -6.86 15.60
N LEU A 87 1.40 -5.71 16.25
CA LEU A 87 2.24 -5.51 17.44
C LEU A 87 1.89 -6.44 18.58
N ARG A 88 0.61 -6.81 18.73
CA ARG A 88 0.15 -7.79 19.71
C ARG A 88 0.87 -9.15 19.62
N LYS A 89 1.41 -9.50 18.45
CA LYS A 89 2.09 -10.78 18.18
C LYS A 89 3.60 -10.74 18.40
N PHE A 90 4.13 -9.60 18.79
CA PHE A 90 5.54 -9.47 19.09
C PHE A 90 5.87 -10.05 20.47
N PRO A 91 7.10 -10.54 20.67
CA PRO A 91 7.59 -10.94 21.98
C PRO A 91 7.45 -9.80 23.00
N ALA A 92 6.93 -10.11 24.20
CA ALA A 92 6.68 -9.11 25.23
C ALA A 92 7.96 -8.66 25.96
N ASP A 93 9.01 -9.49 25.96
CA ASP A 93 10.26 -9.19 26.63
C ASP A 93 11.50 -9.66 25.82
N TRP A 94 12.69 -9.22 26.27
CA TRP A 94 13.95 -9.54 25.63
C TRP A 94 14.30 -11.04 25.65
N ARG A 95 13.86 -11.78 26.67
CA ARG A 95 14.08 -13.23 26.77
C ARG A 95 13.30 -13.97 25.69
N GLN A 96 12.03 -13.62 25.51
CA GLN A 96 11.19 -14.16 24.46
C GLN A 96 11.73 -13.80 23.07
N TYR A 97 12.20 -12.57 22.92
CA TYR A 97 12.82 -12.11 21.67
C TYR A 97 14.08 -12.92 21.33
N ARG A 98 14.97 -13.13 22.29
CA ARG A 98 16.19 -13.94 22.11
C ARG A 98 15.85 -15.41 21.82
N ALA A 99 14.94 -16.00 22.56
CA ALA A 99 14.49 -17.37 22.33
C ALA A 99 13.85 -17.53 20.93
N PHE A 100 13.04 -16.57 20.51
CA PHE A 100 12.46 -16.53 19.18
C PHE A 100 13.53 -16.49 18.08
N TRP A 101 14.54 -15.61 18.18
CA TRP A 101 15.63 -15.52 17.21
C TRP A 101 16.51 -16.78 17.17
N THR A 102 16.79 -17.39 18.33
CA THR A 102 17.53 -18.64 18.39
C THR A 102 16.77 -19.78 17.70
N HIS A 103 15.46 -19.84 17.96
CA HIS A 103 14.57 -20.82 17.35
C HIS A 103 14.48 -20.61 15.82
N MET A 104 14.30 -19.36 15.36
CA MET A 104 14.26 -18.99 13.94
C MET A 104 15.52 -19.39 13.18
N ARG A 105 16.70 -19.23 13.78
CA ARG A 105 17.98 -19.63 13.17
C ARG A 105 18.14 -21.14 13.04
N GLY A 106 17.51 -21.91 13.92
CA GLY A 106 17.50 -23.38 13.87
C GLY A 106 16.60 -23.96 12.77
N PHE A 107 15.58 -23.23 12.34
CA PHE A 107 14.71 -23.64 11.24
C PHE A 107 15.25 -23.08 9.91
N GLY A 108 15.99 -23.87 9.17
CA GLY A 108 16.49 -23.52 7.83
C GLY A 108 15.38 -23.38 6.74
N HIS A 109 14.12 -23.12 7.13
CA HIS A 109 13.00 -22.96 6.21
C HIS A 109 12.94 -21.55 5.64
N GLN A 110 12.92 -21.45 4.30
CA GLN A 110 12.83 -20.18 3.57
C GLN A 110 11.61 -19.33 3.96
N ASP A 111 10.49 -19.94 4.38
CA ASP A 111 9.29 -19.19 4.79
C ASP A 111 9.49 -18.47 6.13
N THR A 112 10.40 -18.97 6.97
CA THR A 112 10.79 -18.34 8.23
C THR A 112 11.58 -17.05 7.99
N SER A 113 12.40 -16.99 6.93
CA SER A 113 13.19 -15.81 6.57
C SER A 113 12.33 -14.64 6.05
N LEU A 114 11.11 -14.89 5.59
CA LEU A 114 10.18 -13.84 5.15
C LEU A 114 9.58 -13.04 6.31
N TRP A 115 9.57 -13.59 7.53
CA TRP A 115 9.02 -12.88 8.69
C TRP A 115 9.80 -11.63 9.08
N PRO A 116 11.15 -11.66 9.22
CA PRO A 116 11.92 -10.44 9.51
C PRO A 116 11.76 -9.37 8.44
N VAL A 117 11.72 -9.78 7.17
CA VAL A 117 11.50 -8.86 6.03
C VAL A 117 10.14 -8.17 6.17
N GLN A 118 9.08 -8.94 6.45
CA GLN A 118 7.74 -8.39 6.62
C GLN A 118 7.64 -7.45 7.83
N VAL A 119 8.34 -7.77 8.93
CA VAL A 119 8.38 -6.89 10.11
C VAL A 119 9.13 -5.59 9.80
N ALA A 120 10.32 -5.68 9.19
CA ALA A 120 11.13 -4.50 8.87
C ALA A 120 10.41 -3.57 7.88
N THR A 121 9.83 -4.12 6.82
CA THR A 121 9.07 -3.35 5.83
C THR A 121 7.79 -2.76 6.43
N GLY A 122 7.07 -3.50 7.28
CA GLY A 122 5.88 -2.99 7.97
C GLY A 122 6.21 -1.85 8.93
N PHE A 123 7.33 -1.94 9.64
CA PHE A 123 7.79 -0.87 10.53
C PHE A 123 8.20 0.39 9.73
N ALA A 124 8.93 0.23 8.64
CA ALA A 124 9.29 1.34 7.75
C ALA A 124 8.04 2.01 7.16
N MET A 125 7.07 1.22 6.71
CA MET A 125 5.81 1.73 6.16
C MET A 125 5.00 2.55 7.17
N PHE A 126 5.03 2.20 8.46
CA PHE A 126 4.31 2.97 9.48
C PHE A 126 4.69 4.45 9.44
N PHE A 127 5.95 4.78 9.19
CA PHE A 127 6.42 6.16 9.04
C PHE A 127 6.22 6.68 7.61
N LEU A 128 6.69 5.95 6.62
CA LEU A 128 6.70 6.42 5.22
C LEU A 128 5.28 6.61 4.65
N ALA A 129 4.37 5.65 4.92
CA ALA A 129 2.99 5.77 4.47
C ALA A 129 2.23 6.87 5.21
N SER A 130 2.54 7.10 6.50
CA SER A 130 1.93 8.20 7.25
C SER A 130 2.29 9.56 6.67
N VAL A 131 3.54 9.75 6.25
CA VAL A 131 3.97 11.01 5.58
C VAL A 131 3.29 11.17 4.23
N HIS A 132 3.22 10.10 3.43
CA HIS A 132 2.53 10.14 2.13
C HIS A 132 1.03 10.45 2.28
N LEU A 133 0.34 9.74 3.18
CA LEU A 133 -1.09 9.96 3.42
C LEU A 133 -1.38 11.33 4.03
N TYR A 134 -0.49 11.85 4.88
CA TYR A 134 -0.62 13.20 5.43
C TYR A 134 -0.68 14.24 4.30
N ALA A 135 0.20 14.16 3.31
CA ALA A 135 0.16 15.07 2.16
C ALA A 135 -1.18 14.98 1.41
N MET A 136 -1.71 13.76 1.19
CA MET A 136 -3.00 13.55 0.53
C MET A 136 -4.19 14.07 1.35
N ILE A 137 -4.06 14.12 2.69
CA ILE A 137 -5.11 14.62 3.58
C ILE A 137 -5.14 16.17 3.57
N VAL A 138 -3.97 16.80 3.58
CA VAL A 138 -3.87 18.26 3.76
C VAL A 138 -3.89 19.04 2.44
N GLU A 139 -3.46 18.40 1.34
CA GLU A 139 -3.37 19.01 0.00
C GLU A 139 -4.06 18.16 -1.07
N PRO A 140 -5.36 17.80 -0.88
CA PRO A 140 -6.06 16.94 -1.84
C PRO A 140 -6.22 17.58 -3.23
N GLU A 141 -6.22 18.90 -3.31
CA GLU A 141 -6.35 19.66 -4.56
C GLU A 141 -5.10 19.52 -5.45
N ALA A 142 -3.94 19.22 -4.85
CA ALA A 142 -2.69 18.99 -5.57
C ALA A 142 -2.62 17.59 -6.24
N ILE A 143 -3.69 16.78 -6.12
CA ILE A 143 -3.74 15.46 -6.77
C ILE A 143 -4.22 15.63 -8.22
N ASP A 144 -3.31 16.09 -9.05
CA ASP A 144 -3.45 16.20 -10.48
C ASP A 144 -2.11 15.85 -11.19
N PRO A 145 -2.03 15.82 -12.53
CA PRO A 145 -0.80 15.48 -13.25
C PRO A 145 0.40 16.33 -12.84
N TYR A 146 0.23 17.64 -12.77
CA TYR A 146 1.33 18.58 -12.47
C TYR A 146 1.62 18.67 -10.98
N GLY A 147 0.60 18.79 -10.13
CA GLY A 147 0.79 18.82 -8.68
C GLY A 147 1.45 17.55 -8.16
N SER A 148 1.04 16.36 -8.64
CA SER A 148 1.69 15.10 -8.30
C SER A 148 3.13 15.01 -8.82
N ALA A 149 3.39 15.50 -10.03
CA ALA A 149 4.73 15.54 -10.62
C ALA A 149 5.66 16.52 -9.89
N ASP A 150 5.14 17.68 -9.50
CA ASP A 150 5.86 18.67 -8.70
C ASP A 150 6.21 18.12 -7.32
N GLN A 151 5.28 17.39 -6.68
CA GLN A 151 5.55 16.73 -5.40
C GLN A 151 6.72 15.74 -5.52
N VAL A 152 6.75 14.95 -6.61
CA VAL A 152 7.83 13.99 -6.87
C VAL A 152 9.16 14.70 -7.12
N TRP A 153 9.22 15.69 -8.01
CA TRP A 153 10.47 16.30 -8.49
C TRP A 153 10.87 17.52 -7.65
N THR A 154 10.09 18.59 -7.68
CA THR A 154 10.39 19.88 -7.02
C THR A 154 10.29 19.74 -5.51
N GLY A 155 9.28 19.04 -5.01
CA GLY A 155 9.10 18.71 -3.59
C GLY A 155 10.06 17.62 -3.09
N ARG A 156 10.86 17.01 -3.99
CA ARG A 156 11.85 15.97 -3.66
C ARG A 156 11.30 14.77 -2.90
N ALA A 157 10.04 14.42 -3.12
CA ALA A 157 9.42 13.27 -2.46
C ALA A 157 9.86 11.92 -3.06
N TRP A 158 10.52 11.91 -4.23
CA TRP A 158 10.90 10.67 -4.93
C TRP A 158 11.69 9.66 -4.08
N PRO A 159 12.65 10.04 -3.18
CA PRO A 159 13.37 9.04 -2.39
C PRO A 159 12.45 8.33 -1.39
N LEU A 160 11.56 9.08 -0.74
CA LEU A 160 10.55 8.54 0.15
C LEU A 160 9.63 7.58 -0.60
N LEU A 161 9.14 7.99 -1.77
CA LEU A 161 8.19 7.20 -2.57
C LEU A 161 8.83 5.92 -3.13
N VAL A 162 10.11 5.94 -3.52
CA VAL A 162 10.84 4.73 -3.93
C VAL A 162 10.96 3.75 -2.77
N VAL A 163 11.38 4.21 -1.59
CA VAL A 163 11.50 3.33 -0.41
C VAL A 163 10.14 2.83 0.04
N LEU A 164 9.11 3.69 0.02
CA LEU A 164 7.73 3.30 0.32
C LEU A 164 7.22 2.24 -0.66
N LEU A 165 7.43 2.41 -1.96
CA LEU A 165 7.06 1.43 -2.99
C LEU A 165 7.69 0.07 -2.71
N LEU A 166 9.00 0.02 -2.47
CA LEU A 166 9.70 -1.23 -2.16
C LEU A 166 9.16 -1.89 -0.89
N CYS A 167 8.92 -1.10 0.15
CA CYS A 167 8.40 -1.62 1.41
C CYS A 167 6.96 -2.13 1.27
N VAL A 168 6.07 -1.39 0.62
CA VAL A 168 4.65 -1.73 0.53
C VAL A 168 4.42 -2.96 -0.32
N GLU A 169 5.12 -3.07 -1.46
CA GLU A 169 4.96 -4.23 -2.34
C GLU A 169 5.52 -5.50 -1.69
N VAL A 170 6.72 -5.44 -1.11
CA VAL A 170 7.29 -6.59 -0.41
C VAL A 170 6.42 -6.98 0.80
N HIS A 171 6.01 -6.03 1.62
CA HIS A 171 5.18 -6.29 2.80
C HIS A 171 3.82 -6.88 2.42
N GLY A 172 3.12 -6.25 1.48
CA GLY A 172 1.77 -6.64 1.07
C GLY A 172 1.75 -8.01 0.41
N VAL A 173 2.62 -8.24 -0.55
CA VAL A 173 2.66 -9.51 -1.30
C VAL A 173 3.16 -10.69 -0.44
N VAL A 174 4.18 -10.48 0.40
CA VAL A 174 4.60 -11.47 1.40
C VAL A 174 3.48 -11.74 2.40
N GLY A 175 2.77 -10.69 2.83
CA GLY A 175 1.60 -10.79 3.69
C GLY A 175 0.50 -11.63 3.06
N LEU A 176 0.18 -11.41 1.78
CA LEU A 176 -0.81 -12.16 1.03
C LEU A 176 -0.41 -13.64 0.88
N TYR A 177 0.86 -13.92 0.55
CA TYR A 177 1.40 -15.28 0.51
C TYR A 177 1.19 -16.02 1.83
N ARG A 178 1.52 -15.38 2.96
CA ARG A 178 1.36 -15.96 4.30
C ARG A 178 -0.12 -16.12 4.66
N LEU A 179 -0.96 -15.20 4.23
CA LEU A 179 -2.41 -15.28 4.43
C LEU A 179 -2.99 -16.47 3.68
N ALA A 180 -2.60 -16.68 2.42
CA ALA A 180 -3.02 -17.82 1.60
C ALA A 180 -2.63 -19.16 2.25
N LEU A 181 -1.40 -19.28 2.77
CA LEU A 181 -0.96 -20.47 3.49
C LEU A 181 -1.73 -20.69 4.80
N LYS A 182 -2.00 -19.61 5.54
CA LYS A 182 -2.74 -19.66 6.81
C LYS A 182 -4.18 -20.15 6.63
N TRP A 183 -4.86 -19.67 5.61
CA TRP A 183 -6.26 -20.01 5.34
C TRP A 183 -6.41 -21.25 4.44
N GLY A 184 -5.29 -21.79 3.91
CA GLY A 184 -5.28 -22.97 3.04
C GLY A 184 -5.99 -22.74 1.69
N TRP A 185 -6.00 -21.49 1.19
CA TRP A 185 -6.64 -21.12 -0.06
C TRP A 185 -5.86 -20.03 -0.80
N PRO A 186 -5.69 -20.17 -2.12
CA PRO A 186 -6.07 -21.27 -3.00
C PRO A 186 -5.17 -22.51 -2.84
N THR A 187 -5.66 -23.67 -3.28
CA THR A 187 -4.90 -24.94 -3.31
C THR A 187 -4.63 -25.37 -4.74
N PHE A 188 -3.46 -25.96 -5.00
CA PHE A 188 -3.01 -26.40 -6.32
C PHE A 188 -2.52 -27.87 -6.29
N GLY A 189 -3.36 -28.77 -5.77
CA GLY A 189 -3.04 -30.17 -5.55
C GLY A 189 -2.41 -30.42 -4.17
N ASP A 190 -1.23 -31.05 -4.13
CA ASP A 190 -0.55 -31.32 -2.86
C ASP A 190 0.04 -30.06 -2.20
N PRO A 191 0.31 -30.08 -0.88
CA PRO A 191 0.83 -28.92 -0.16
C PRO A 191 2.16 -28.39 -0.70
N ALA A 192 3.05 -29.26 -1.19
CA ALA A 192 4.35 -28.83 -1.70
C ALA A 192 4.21 -28.10 -3.05
N ARG A 193 3.32 -28.56 -3.91
CA ARG A 193 2.98 -27.89 -5.18
C ARG A 193 2.30 -26.55 -4.92
N THR A 194 1.31 -26.51 -4.01
CA THR A 194 0.62 -25.28 -3.61
C THR A 194 1.61 -24.24 -3.15
N ARG A 195 2.53 -24.59 -2.25
CA ARG A 195 3.56 -23.65 -1.75
C ARG A 195 4.48 -23.14 -2.87
N ARG A 196 4.90 -24.02 -3.79
CA ARG A 196 5.74 -23.62 -4.94
C ARG A 196 5.03 -22.63 -5.86
N VAL A 197 3.76 -22.90 -6.18
CA VAL A 197 2.96 -22.01 -7.04
C VAL A 197 2.76 -20.66 -6.39
N LEU A 198 2.32 -20.62 -5.13
CA LEU A 198 2.12 -19.39 -4.39
C LEU A 198 3.42 -18.57 -4.25
N LYS A 199 4.56 -19.23 -4.04
CA LYS A 199 5.86 -18.57 -3.94
C LYS A 199 6.32 -17.96 -5.28
N ARG A 200 6.09 -18.66 -6.39
CA ARG A 200 6.36 -18.11 -7.74
C ARG A 200 5.46 -16.92 -8.02
N ALA A 201 4.16 -17.00 -7.70
CA ALA A 201 3.22 -15.90 -7.83
C ALA A 201 3.64 -14.69 -6.97
N MET A 202 4.06 -14.93 -5.72
CA MET A 202 4.57 -13.89 -4.84
C MET A 202 5.73 -13.10 -5.49
N TRP A 203 6.76 -13.79 -6.00
CA TRP A 203 7.90 -13.12 -6.63
C TRP A 203 7.53 -12.42 -7.93
N ALA A 204 6.64 -13.01 -8.73
CA ALA A 204 6.14 -12.40 -9.97
C ALA A 204 5.35 -11.12 -9.68
N LEU A 205 4.48 -11.12 -8.67
CA LEU A 205 3.73 -9.93 -8.26
C LEU A 205 4.64 -8.83 -7.71
N ILE A 206 5.62 -9.17 -6.86
CA ILE A 206 6.61 -8.21 -6.37
C ILE A 206 7.35 -7.55 -7.54
N ALA A 207 7.85 -8.34 -8.48
CA ALA A 207 8.57 -7.82 -9.64
C ALA A 207 7.67 -6.95 -10.54
N LEU A 208 6.43 -7.38 -10.78
CA LEU A 208 5.45 -6.64 -11.58
C LEU A 208 5.15 -5.26 -10.96
N PHE A 209 4.74 -5.24 -9.69
CA PHE A 209 4.29 -3.99 -9.06
C PHE A 209 5.45 -3.03 -8.75
N ILE A 210 6.61 -3.54 -8.36
CA ILE A 210 7.82 -2.70 -8.23
C ILE A 210 8.21 -2.14 -9.60
N GLY A 211 8.23 -2.96 -10.65
CA GLY A 211 8.55 -2.50 -12.01
C GLY A 211 7.60 -1.42 -12.49
N THR A 212 6.28 -1.66 -12.38
CA THR A 212 5.24 -0.68 -12.75
C THR A 212 5.38 0.60 -11.93
N GLY A 213 5.57 0.50 -10.61
CA GLY A 213 5.71 1.66 -9.74
C GLY A 213 6.95 2.50 -10.04
N LEU A 214 8.10 1.88 -10.34
CA LEU A 214 9.31 2.61 -10.72
C LEU A 214 9.14 3.35 -12.05
N VAL A 215 8.51 2.71 -13.04
CA VAL A 215 8.20 3.36 -14.33
C VAL A 215 7.23 4.53 -14.13
N THR A 216 6.23 4.38 -13.28
CA THR A 216 5.29 5.44 -12.94
C THR A 216 5.98 6.62 -12.23
N LEU A 217 6.84 6.36 -11.26
CA LEU A 217 7.62 7.39 -10.57
C LEU A 217 8.58 8.12 -11.52
N ASP A 218 9.24 7.40 -12.44
CA ASP A 218 10.08 8.01 -13.47
C ASP A 218 9.27 8.93 -14.40
N THR A 219 8.04 8.51 -14.77
CA THR A 219 7.14 9.35 -15.59
C THR A 219 6.78 10.64 -14.86
N PHE A 220 6.36 10.58 -13.59
CA PHE A 220 6.10 11.78 -12.81
C PHE A 220 7.35 12.65 -12.61
N ALA A 221 8.52 12.04 -12.39
CA ALA A 221 9.76 12.79 -12.27
C ALA A 221 10.13 13.54 -13.56
N ARG A 222 9.88 12.95 -14.73
CA ARG A 222 10.09 13.61 -16.04
C ARG A 222 9.11 14.76 -16.24
N ILE A 223 7.83 14.56 -15.97
CA ILE A 223 6.80 15.62 -16.04
C ILE A 223 7.17 16.75 -15.08
N GLY A 224 7.48 16.47 -13.81
CA GLY A 224 7.83 17.47 -12.83
C GLY A 224 9.12 18.22 -13.16
N LYS A 225 10.11 17.56 -13.79
CA LYS A 225 11.32 18.23 -14.29
C LYS A 225 10.99 19.21 -15.42
N ALA A 226 10.12 18.83 -16.34
CA ALA A 226 9.68 19.70 -17.42
C ALA A 226 8.82 20.87 -16.90
N HIS A 227 7.97 20.60 -15.91
CA HIS A 227 7.06 21.58 -15.28
C HIS A 227 7.74 22.48 -14.24
N ALA A 228 8.98 22.21 -13.83
CA ALA A 228 9.67 22.93 -12.75
C ALA A 228 9.65 24.47 -12.85
N PRO A 229 9.70 25.11 -14.05
CA PRO A 229 9.55 26.58 -14.17
C PRO A 229 8.17 27.10 -13.77
N HIS A 230 7.16 26.25 -13.78
CA HIS A 230 5.74 26.54 -13.49
C HIS A 230 5.25 25.77 -12.27
N ALA A 231 6.16 25.37 -11.39
CA ALA A 231 5.82 24.56 -10.22
C ALA A 231 4.73 25.23 -9.37
N GLY A 232 3.71 24.46 -9.00
CA GLY A 232 2.52 24.94 -8.29
C GLY A 232 1.32 25.28 -9.17
N GLU A 233 1.48 25.36 -10.49
CA GLU A 233 0.36 25.48 -11.41
C GLU A 233 -0.31 24.11 -11.59
N LEU A 234 -1.66 24.09 -11.52
CA LEU A 234 -2.43 22.86 -11.70
C LEU A 234 -2.73 22.59 -13.18
N TYR A 235 -2.85 21.31 -13.51
CA TYR A 235 -3.17 20.89 -14.87
C TYR A 235 -4.59 21.29 -15.26
N THR A 236 -4.73 21.91 -16.43
CA THR A 236 -6.03 22.22 -17.04
C THR A 236 -6.16 21.45 -18.35
N PRO A 237 -7.06 20.47 -18.46
CA PRO A 237 -7.26 19.71 -19.69
C PRO A 237 -7.60 20.60 -20.87
N PRO A 238 -7.08 20.30 -22.08
CA PRO A 238 -7.35 21.09 -23.29
C PRO A 238 -8.83 21.26 -23.63
N PHE A 239 -9.68 20.25 -23.31
CA PHE A 239 -11.10 20.30 -23.55
C PHE A 239 -11.86 21.27 -22.62
N LEU A 240 -11.25 21.74 -21.53
CA LEU A 240 -11.79 22.78 -20.64
C LEU A 240 -11.23 24.17 -20.99
N GLN A 241 -10.14 24.25 -21.73
CA GLN A 241 -9.64 25.48 -22.29
C GLN A 241 -10.54 25.81 -23.47
N GLY A 242 -11.47 26.78 -23.31
CA GLY A 242 -12.35 27.21 -24.40
C GLY A 242 -11.53 27.51 -25.67
N PRO A 243 -12.15 27.62 -26.88
CA PRO A 243 -11.44 27.91 -28.09
C PRO A 243 -10.64 29.19 -27.87
N SER A 244 -9.31 29.04 -27.79
CA SER A 244 -8.38 30.16 -27.75
C SER A 244 -8.70 31.05 -28.94
N GLY A 245 -9.23 32.24 -28.65
CA GLY A 245 -9.63 33.19 -29.69
C GLY A 245 -8.53 33.37 -30.72
N GLN A 246 -8.83 32.93 -31.94
CA GLN A 246 -8.11 33.32 -33.15
C GLN A 246 -8.46 34.78 -33.48
#